data_f19c632a12924a021a95e3beff6ab12c
#
_entry.id   f19c632a12924a021a95e3beff6ab12c
#
_cell.length_a   1.000
_cell.length_b   1.000
_cell.length_c   1.000
_cell.angle_alpha   90.00
_cell.angle_beta   90.00
_cell.angle_gamma   90.00
#
_symmetry.space_group_name_H-M   'P 1'
#
loop_
_entity.id
_entity.type
_entity.pdbx_description
1 polymer ?
#
loop_
_entity_poly.entity_id
_entity_poly.type
_entity_poly.pdbx_seq_one_letter_code
_entity_poly.pdbx_strand_id
1 'polypeptide(L)'
;MDYVYAFENVRAQVEELQQVMQSEQYIITAYCSCAICCGKTDGITASGVKAIQGVTVAADTSKLPFGTKIYIDGVGERIVQDRGGAIKGNRIDLYFDSHQSALNFGRQTKKVTILKGE
;
A
#
# COMPACT_ATOMS: atom_id res chain seq x y z
N MET A 1 14.19 22.91 32.84
CA MET A 1 13.64 23.16 31.98
C MET A 1 14.08 22.55 30.78
N ASP A 2 15.01 22.86 30.37
CA ASP A 2 15.40 22.42 29.11
C ASP A 2 15.72 20.98 29.03
N TYR A 3 16.04 20.36 30.16
CA TYR A 3 16.29 18.95 30.17
C TYR A 3 15.11 18.13 29.78
N VAL A 4 13.96 18.40 30.37
CA VAL A 4 12.75 17.62 30.08
C VAL A 4 12.33 17.85 28.65
N TYR A 5 12.39 19.08 28.19
CA TYR A 5 12.01 19.42 26.83
C TYR A 5 12.92 18.69 25.83
N ALA A 6 14.23 18.73 26.07
CA ALA A 6 15.16 18.09 25.15
C ALA A 6 14.94 16.57 25.09
N PHE A 7 14.60 15.98 26.24
CA PHE A 7 14.33 14.56 26.29
C PHE A 7 13.14 14.19 25.45
N GLU A 8 12.06 14.94 25.57
CA GLU A 8 10.87 14.69 24.78
C GLU A 8 11.12 14.87 23.30
N ASN A 9 11.92 15.85 22.94
CA ASN A 9 12.25 16.11 21.56
C ASN A 9 13.02 14.93 20.95
N VAL A 10 13.98 14.40 21.69
CA VAL A 10 14.76 13.25 21.23
C VAL A 10 13.86 12.03 21.05
N ARG A 11 12.92 11.84 21.96
CA ARG A 11 12.01 10.71 21.87
C ARG A 11 11.16 10.79 20.61
N ALA A 12 10.66 11.97 20.28
CA ALA A 12 9.86 12.16 19.08
C ALA A 12 10.68 11.84 17.83
N GLN A 13 11.93 12.26 17.80
CA GLN A 13 12.80 11.98 16.67
C GLN A 13 13.06 10.49 16.52
N VAL A 14 13.24 9.78 17.61
CA VAL A 14 13.47 8.34 17.56
C VAL A 14 12.24 7.64 17.00
N GLU A 15 11.05 8.07 17.39
CA GLU A 15 9.83 7.48 16.88
C GLU A 15 9.70 7.69 15.37
N GLU A 16 10.03 8.87 14.90
CA GLU A 16 10.01 9.14 13.46
C GLU A 16 10.99 8.24 12.72
N LEU A 17 12.19 8.07 13.26
CA LEU A 17 13.18 7.21 12.64
C LEU A 17 12.71 5.76 12.60
N GLN A 18 12.04 5.30 13.63
CA GLN A 18 11.51 3.94 13.66
C GLN A 18 10.48 3.74 12.57
N GLN A 19 9.61 4.72 12.32
CA GLN A 19 8.65 4.62 11.24
C GLN A 19 9.35 4.56 9.89
N VAL A 20 10.37 5.38 9.69
CA VAL A 20 11.12 5.38 8.44
C VAL A 20 11.80 4.04 8.24
N MET A 21 12.28 3.42 9.33
CA MET A 21 12.96 2.12 9.22
C MET A 21 12.02 0.99 8.86
N GLN A 22 10.69 1.22 8.88
CA GLN A 22 9.74 0.23 8.41
C GLN A 22 9.50 0.30 6.92
N SER A 23 10.26 1.11 6.21
CA SER A 23 10.14 1.23 4.77
C SER A 23 10.94 0.13 4.08
N GLU A 24 10.39 -0.40 2.99
CA GLU A 24 11.04 -1.44 2.19
C GLU A 24 10.75 -1.19 0.73
N GLN A 25 11.61 -1.75 -0.11
CA GLN A 25 11.38 -1.73 -1.55
C GLN A 25 10.35 -2.78 -1.91
N TYR A 26 9.39 -2.39 -2.73
CA TYR A 26 8.35 -3.29 -3.21
C TYR A 26 8.26 -3.20 -4.73
N ILE A 27 7.84 -4.29 -5.33
CA ILE A 27 7.47 -4.29 -6.74
C ILE A 27 6.01 -3.89 -6.81
N ILE A 28 5.73 -2.81 -7.54
CA ILE A 28 4.37 -2.28 -7.68
C ILE A 28 3.90 -2.61 -9.09
N THR A 29 2.83 -3.38 -9.18
CA THR A 29 2.16 -3.67 -10.45
C THR A 29 0.80 -2.98 -10.41
N ALA A 30 0.00 -3.17 -11.46
CA ALA A 30 -1.27 -2.47 -11.56
C ALA A 30 -2.35 -3.41 -12.08
N TYR A 31 -3.58 -3.19 -11.61
CA TYR A 31 -4.71 -4.00 -12.07
C TYR A 31 -5.97 -3.14 -12.10
N CYS A 32 -7.00 -3.63 -12.78
CA CYS A 32 -8.30 -3.00 -12.80
C CYS A 32 -9.35 -4.08 -12.54
N SER A 33 -10.61 -3.67 -12.45
CA SER A 33 -11.70 -4.62 -12.15
C SER A 33 -12.32 -5.23 -13.41
N CYS A 34 -11.56 -5.26 -14.53
CA CYS A 34 -12.07 -5.88 -15.74
C CYS A 34 -11.79 -7.39 -15.72
N ALA A 35 -12.45 -8.12 -16.61
CA ALA A 35 -12.30 -9.56 -16.67
C ALA A 35 -10.86 -9.98 -16.98
N ILE A 36 -10.14 -9.17 -17.75
CA ILE A 36 -8.75 -9.50 -18.10
C ILE A 36 -7.86 -9.46 -16.87
N CYS A 37 -8.04 -8.46 -16.00
CA CYS A 37 -7.21 -8.31 -14.82
C CYS A 37 -7.63 -9.24 -13.68
N CYS A 38 -8.94 -9.39 -13.46
CA CYS A 38 -9.46 -10.03 -12.25
C CYS A 38 -10.30 -11.26 -12.51
N GLY A 39 -10.68 -11.52 -13.77
CA GLY A 39 -11.57 -12.62 -14.08
C GLY A 39 -13.02 -12.36 -13.72
N LYS A 40 -13.33 -11.21 -13.16
CA LYS A 40 -14.70 -10.80 -12.83
C LYS A 40 -14.77 -9.28 -12.94
N THR A 41 -15.99 -8.76 -12.98
CA THR A 41 -16.19 -7.34 -13.25
C THR A 41 -17.05 -6.63 -12.20
N ASP A 42 -17.27 -7.25 -11.03
CA ASP A 42 -18.09 -6.62 -10.00
C ASP A 42 -17.34 -5.55 -9.20
N GLY A 43 -16.01 -5.53 -9.30
CA GLY A 43 -15.22 -4.52 -8.60
C GLY A 43 -15.11 -4.73 -7.10
N ILE A 44 -15.55 -5.88 -6.61
CA ILE A 44 -15.53 -6.16 -5.17
C ILE A 44 -14.20 -6.84 -4.84
N THR A 45 -13.51 -6.30 -3.84
CA THR A 45 -12.22 -6.82 -3.42
C THR A 45 -12.38 -8.03 -2.52
N ALA A 46 -11.25 -8.69 -2.21
CA ALA A 46 -11.27 -9.86 -1.35
C ALA A 46 -11.74 -9.52 0.07
N SER A 47 -11.58 -8.27 0.50
CA SER A 47 -12.06 -7.86 1.82
C SER A 47 -13.55 -7.53 1.80
N GLY A 48 -14.21 -7.58 0.64
CA GLY A 48 -15.63 -7.35 0.53
C GLY A 48 -16.03 -5.92 0.23
N VAL A 49 -15.08 -5.02 0.07
CA VAL A 49 -15.37 -3.63 -0.25
C VAL A 49 -15.11 -3.39 -1.73
N LYS A 50 -15.73 -2.35 -2.27
CA LYS A 50 -15.51 -2.00 -3.67
C LYS A 50 -14.15 -1.36 -3.84
N ALA A 51 -13.45 -1.76 -4.90
CA ALA A 51 -12.15 -1.16 -5.21
C ALA A 51 -12.33 0.29 -5.64
N ILE A 52 -11.45 1.16 -5.16
CA ILE A 52 -11.50 2.60 -5.45
C ILE A 52 -10.11 3.05 -5.87
N GLN A 53 -10.02 3.63 -7.06
CA GLN A 53 -8.76 4.20 -7.51
C GLN A 53 -8.35 5.33 -6.55
N GLY A 54 -7.08 5.34 -6.17
CA GLY A 54 -6.59 6.30 -5.19
C GLY A 54 -6.64 5.77 -3.76
N VAL A 55 -7.26 4.62 -3.54
CA VAL A 55 -7.38 4.04 -2.20
C VAL A 55 -6.90 2.60 -2.16
N THR A 56 -7.33 1.76 -3.07
CA THR A 56 -7.24 0.30 -2.96
C THR A 56 -5.93 -0.24 -3.53
N VAL A 57 -5.28 -1.12 -2.78
CA VAL A 57 -4.20 -1.96 -3.30
C VAL A 57 -4.45 -3.39 -2.85
N ALA A 58 -3.90 -4.33 -3.62
CA ALA A 58 -3.81 -5.74 -3.24
C ALA A 58 -2.40 -6.00 -2.73
N ALA A 59 -2.30 -6.82 -1.71
CA ALA A 59 -1.01 -7.15 -1.10
C ALA A 59 -1.04 -8.57 -0.56
N ASP A 60 0.12 -9.04 -0.12
CA ASP A 60 0.23 -10.30 0.60
C ASP A 60 -0.31 -10.07 2.02
N THR A 61 -1.51 -10.55 2.29
CA THR A 61 -2.17 -10.25 3.55
C THR A 61 -1.56 -10.97 4.74
N SER A 62 -0.67 -11.91 4.52
CA SER A 62 0.11 -12.47 5.63
C SER A 62 1.18 -11.50 6.09
N LYS A 63 1.52 -10.52 5.25
CA LYS A 63 2.53 -9.51 5.57
C LYS A 63 1.88 -8.16 5.85
N LEU A 64 0.87 -7.79 5.06
CA LEU A 64 0.15 -6.53 5.18
C LEU A 64 -1.34 -6.84 5.24
N PRO A 65 -1.90 -7.05 6.41
CA PRO A 65 -3.32 -7.45 6.54
C PRO A 65 -4.26 -6.39 5.98
N PHE A 66 -5.49 -6.80 5.71
CA PHE A 66 -6.52 -5.86 5.28
C PHE A 66 -6.62 -4.70 6.27
N GLY A 67 -6.73 -3.49 5.74
CA GLY A 67 -6.81 -2.29 6.54
C GLY A 67 -5.46 -1.61 6.80
N THR A 68 -4.37 -2.26 6.46
CA THR A 68 -3.04 -1.67 6.61
C THR A 68 -2.94 -0.45 5.70
N LYS A 69 -2.52 0.67 6.28
CA LYS A 69 -2.26 1.88 5.51
C LYS A 69 -0.79 1.92 5.14
N ILE A 70 -0.53 2.25 3.89
CA ILE A 70 0.84 2.35 3.38
C ILE A 70 0.99 3.63 2.60
N TYR A 71 2.23 4.07 2.47
CA TYR A 71 2.58 5.18 1.59
C TYR A 71 3.55 4.66 0.54
N ILE A 72 3.21 4.84 -0.72
CA ILE A 72 4.03 4.41 -1.84
C ILE A 72 4.70 5.64 -2.43
N ASP A 73 6.02 5.66 -2.46
CA ASP A 73 6.78 6.79 -2.98
C ASP A 73 6.31 7.15 -4.39
N GLY A 74 6.01 8.43 -4.60
CA GLY A 74 5.58 8.90 -5.91
C GLY A 74 4.14 8.58 -6.27
N VAL A 75 3.42 7.88 -5.40
CA VAL A 75 2.03 7.48 -5.66
C VAL A 75 1.10 8.04 -4.59
N GLY A 76 1.45 7.87 -3.31
CA GLY A 76 0.63 8.38 -2.21
C GLY A 76 0.15 7.28 -1.29
N GLU A 77 -0.78 7.65 -0.41
CA GLU A 77 -1.32 6.72 0.58
C GLU A 77 -2.31 5.77 -0.06
N ARG A 78 -2.28 4.55 0.43
CA ARG A 78 -3.21 3.51 -0.03
C ARG A 78 -3.58 2.61 1.15
N ILE A 79 -4.64 1.83 0.98
CA ILE A 79 -5.11 0.90 2.00
C ILE A 79 -5.16 -0.49 1.38
N VAL A 80 -4.66 -1.47 2.11
CA VAL A 80 -4.72 -2.86 1.66
C VAL A 80 -6.15 -3.36 1.83
N GLN A 81 -6.82 -3.60 0.71
CA GLN A 81 -8.21 -4.04 0.71
C GLN A 81 -8.41 -5.29 -0.15
N ASP A 82 -7.37 -5.73 -0.84
CA ASP A 82 -7.49 -6.85 -1.74
C ASP A 82 -6.28 -7.76 -1.59
N ARG A 83 -6.37 -8.93 -2.18
CA ARG A 83 -5.25 -9.88 -2.23
C ARG A 83 -5.40 -10.72 -3.48
N GLY A 84 -4.34 -11.39 -3.87
CA GLY A 84 -4.37 -12.28 -5.02
C GLY A 84 -3.35 -13.37 -4.86
N GLY A 85 -3.57 -14.50 -5.56
CA GLY A 85 -2.68 -15.65 -5.44
C GLY A 85 -1.25 -15.35 -5.83
N ALA A 86 -1.04 -14.40 -6.75
CA ALA A 86 0.30 -14.03 -7.22
C ALA A 86 0.89 -12.86 -6.47
N ILE A 87 0.14 -12.23 -5.55
CA ILE A 87 0.60 -11.05 -4.84
C ILE A 87 1.19 -11.50 -3.51
N LYS A 88 2.46 -11.84 -3.54
CA LYS A 88 3.16 -12.42 -2.39
C LYS A 88 4.44 -11.65 -2.08
N GLY A 89 4.81 -11.62 -0.80
CA GLY A 89 6.03 -10.99 -0.36
C GLY A 89 6.00 -9.49 -0.58
N ASN A 90 7.08 -8.94 -1.11
CA ASN A 90 7.21 -7.51 -1.34
C ASN A 90 6.65 -7.12 -2.70
N ARG A 91 5.39 -7.41 -2.89
CA ARG A 91 4.66 -7.07 -4.11
C ARG A 91 3.33 -6.43 -3.74
N ILE A 92 2.98 -5.37 -4.44
CA ILE A 92 1.71 -4.66 -4.26
C ILE A 92 1.12 -4.42 -5.63
N ASP A 93 -0.19 -4.63 -5.74
CA ASP A 93 -0.92 -4.43 -6.98
C ASP A 93 -1.81 -3.22 -6.81
N LEU A 94 -1.57 -2.18 -7.58
CA LEU A 94 -2.21 -0.88 -7.44
C LEU A 94 -3.46 -0.83 -8.31
N TYR A 95 -4.61 -0.53 -7.71
CA TYR A 95 -5.88 -0.54 -8.44
C TYR A 95 -6.06 0.71 -9.28
N PHE A 96 -6.50 0.52 -10.52
CA PHE A 96 -6.89 1.60 -11.42
C PHE A 96 -8.29 1.31 -11.96
N ASP A 97 -9.04 2.37 -12.24
CA ASP A 97 -10.39 2.23 -12.78
C ASP A 97 -10.39 1.71 -14.21
N SER A 98 -9.36 2.04 -14.99
CA SER A 98 -9.34 1.65 -16.38
C SER A 98 -8.18 0.70 -16.66
N HIS A 99 -8.45 -0.25 -17.55
CA HIS A 99 -7.43 -1.20 -17.97
C HIS A 99 -6.24 -0.48 -18.61
N GLN A 100 -6.51 0.56 -19.41
CA GLN A 100 -5.44 1.29 -20.07
C GLN A 100 -4.54 2.00 -19.08
N SER A 101 -5.11 2.58 -18.04
CA SER A 101 -4.30 3.23 -17.00
C SER A 101 -3.44 2.22 -16.27
N ALA A 102 -3.97 1.03 -15.99
CA ALA A 102 -3.19 -0.02 -15.36
C ALA A 102 -2.04 -0.44 -16.25
N LEU A 103 -2.29 -0.60 -17.55
CA LEU A 103 -1.22 -0.94 -18.49
C LEU A 103 -0.16 0.14 -18.55
N ASN A 104 -0.58 1.40 -18.55
CA ASN A 104 0.36 2.52 -18.62
C ASN A 104 1.25 2.60 -17.39
N PHE A 105 0.72 2.26 -16.22
CA PHE A 105 1.54 2.24 -15.00
C PHE A 105 2.60 1.17 -15.10
N GLY A 106 2.23 -0.01 -15.57
CA GLY A 106 3.15 -1.11 -15.77
C GLY A 106 3.66 -1.71 -14.48
N ARG A 107 4.97 -1.84 -14.38
CA ARG A 107 5.64 -2.48 -13.24
C ARG A 107 6.79 -1.58 -12.81
N GLN A 108 6.79 -1.20 -11.56
CA GLN A 108 7.81 -0.28 -11.03
C GLN A 108 8.26 -0.77 -9.66
N THR A 109 9.49 -0.44 -9.29
CA THR A 109 10.00 -0.70 -7.95
C THR A 109 9.97 0.61 -7.19
N LYS A 110 9.33 0.61 -6.02
CA LYS A 110 9.19 1.83 -5.24
C LYS A 110 9.33 1.51 -3.76
N LYS A 111 9.73 2.53 -3.01
CA LYS A 111 9.78 2.40 -1.55
C LYS A 111 8.37 2.51 -0.99
N VAL A 112 8.04 1.61 -0.08
CA VAL A 112 6.74 1.58 0.59
C VAL A 112 6.98 1.71 2.09
N THR A 113 6.28 2.64 2.71
CA THR A 113 6.33 2.85 4.16
C THR A 113 5.02 2.40 4.75
N ILE A 114 5.09 1.54 5.77
CA ILE A 114 3.89 1.09 6.46
C ILE A 114 3.53 2.14 7.49
N LEU A 115 2.34 2.71 7.35
CA LEU A 115 1.86 3.73 8.27
C LEU A 115 1.18 3.05 9.45
N LYS A 116 1.32 3.63 10.64
CA LYS A 116 0.61 3.13 11.80
C LYS A 116 -0.83 3.49 11.66
N GLY A 117 -1.60 2.52 11.51
CA GLY A 117 -3.00 2.70 11.39
C GLY A 117 -3.66 2.88 12.68
N GLU A 118 -4.52 3.10 12.75
CA GLU A 118 -5.05 2.99 13.60
C GLU A 118 -5.81 2.84 13.42
#